data_4d887f4d3fb71d557d5d56172bbbbfd8
#
_entry.id   4d887f4d3fb71d557d5d56172bbbbfd8
#
_cell.length_a   1.000
_cell.length_b   1.000
_cell.length_c   1.000
_cell.angle_alpha   90.00
_cell.angle_beta   90.00
_cell.angle_gamma   90.00
#
_symmetry.space_group_name_H-M   'P 1'
#
loop_
_entity.id
_entity.type
_entity.pdbx_description
1 polymer ?
#
loop_
_entity_poly.entity_id
_entity_poly.type
_entity_poly.pdbx_seq_one_letter_code
_entity_poly.pdbx_strand_id
1 'polypeptide(L)'
;MNAPILGGMSVFANQKIIRVIILVVDGVSLTTVSTALEPFQQVNSMLGEDRFHIQLVSLSSTDPMTSAGIPIPCHLTTTDVLAKLKLQNRPDLLILCCGQVTSPINQASAGKFVQKFVRQNVPVFALGAACFIAAKTAMIKGGKCTTHWKMISSLAEQFPALEVQNGLYVLDGRISSCAGEFATFDMILAFIERIFGSRMSGEIRHHFLAAGQRSGDYLQRLSGDAFICEDGRFQKALSIMADNIEVPVPTSEIASRLGYSTRQIQRIFCRNGFEPPHRYYINLRLNRARQLIEQTNMSFMEIALACGFETSSSFSKGYKLKFGATPKEHRNRTDNFNPRKEKKNFQNATS
;
A
#
# COMPACT_ATOMS: atom_id res chain seq x y z
N MET A 1 22.75 14.86 4.82
CA MET A 1 22.94 13.64 5.61
C MET A 1 22.57 12.47 4.70
N ASN A 2 23.55 11.63 4.35
CA ASN A 2 23.37 10.52 3.43
C ASN A 2 22.48 9.47 4.07
N ALA A 3 21.32 9.19 3.43
CA ALA A 3 20.50 8.05 3.79
C ALA A 3 21.31 6.75 3.62
N PRO A 4 21.12 5.74 4.49
CA PRO A 4 21.85 4.49 4.36
C PRO A 4 21.52 3.85 3.03
N ILE A 5 22.54 3.70 2.22
CA ILE A 5 22.53 3.09 0.90
C ILE A 5 22.03 1.64 1.08
N LEU A 6 20.98 1.26 0.39
CA LEU A 6 20.66 -0.15 0.12
C LEU A 6 21.93 -0.81 -0.43
N GLY A 7 22.64 -1.60 0.40
CA GLY A 7 23.95 -2.19 0.11
C GLY A 7 23.98 -3.18 -1.08
N GLY A 8 22.97 -3.15 -1.94
CA GLY A 8 22.85 -3.96 -3.16
C GLY A 8 22.53 -3.17 -4.42
N MET A 9 22.21 -1.86 -4.35
CA MET A 9 21.80 -1.12 -5.56
C MET A 9 22.97 -0.72 -6.49
N SER A 10 24.19 -0.60 -5.97
CA SER A 10 25.39 -0.39 -6.81
C SER A 10 25.66 -1.59 -7.72
N VAL A 11 25.14 -2.78 -7.40
CA VAL A 11 25.29 -4.00 -8.21
C VAL A 11 24.55 -3.87 -9.55
N PHE A 12 23.39 -3.19 -9.57
CA PHE A 12 22.59 -3.04 -10.80
C PHE A 12 23.26 -2.14 -11.86
N ALA A 13 24.03 -1.13 -11.45
CA ALA A 13 24.66 -0.20 -12.37
C ALA A 13 25.69 -0.89 -13.30
N ASN A 14 26.35 -1.93 -12.82
CA ASN A 14 27.41 -2.65 -13.54
C ASN A 14 26.93 -3.92 -14.25
N GLN A 15 25.67 -4.33 -14.06
CA GLN A 15 25.12 -5.51 -14.73
C GLN A 15 24.75 -5.20 -16.18
N LYS A 16 25.07 -6.09 -17.12
CA LYS A 16 24.65 -5.95 -18.53
C LYS A 16 23.15 -6.18 -18.69
N ILE A 17 22.59 -7.14 -17.96
CA ILE A 17 21.16 -7.49 -17.98
C ILE A 17 20.66 -7.61 -16.54
N ILE A 18 19.57 -6.94 -16.21
CA ILE A 18 18.87 -7.03 -14.92
C ILE A 18 17.65 -7.93 -15.10
N ARG A 19 17.62 -9.05 -14.40
CA ARG A 19 16.51 -10.01 -14.44
C ARG A 19 15.47 -9.64 -13.40
N VAL A 20 14.26 -9.31 -13.88
CA VAL A 20 13.13 -8.93 -13.03
C VAL A 20 12.06 -10.01 -13.11
N ILE A 21 11.67 -10.57 -11.97
CA ILE A 21 10.46 -11.40 -11.87
C ILE A 21 9.35 -10.57 -11.24
N ILE A 22 8.21 -10.51 -11.92
CA ILE A 22 6.97 -9.93 -11.39
C ILE A 22 6.03 -11.08 -11.08
N LEU A 23 5.89 -11.42 -9.80
CA LEU A 23 4.91 -12.41 -9.32
C LEU A 23 3.54 -11.74 -9.23
N VAL A 24 2.62 -12.19 -10.05
CA VAL A 24 1.24 -11.71 -10.12
C VAL A 24 0.32 -12.66 -9.37
N VAL A 25 -0.42 -12.13 -8.41
CA VAL A 25 -1.37 -12.89 -7.58
C VAL A 25 -2.78 -12.38 -7.83
N ASP A 26 -3.76 -13.29 -7.85
CA ASP A 26 -5.18 -12.97 -8.09
C ASP A 26 -5.69 -11.77 -7.31
N GLY A 27 -6.58 -11.00 -7.92
CA GLY A 27 -7.20 -9.82 -7.35
C GLY A 27 -6.32 -8.56 -7.40
N VAL A 28 -5.14 -8.63 -8.03
CA VAL A 28 -4.28 -7.45 -8.23
C VAL A 28 -4.95 -6.44 -9.16
N SER A 29 -4.67 -5.15 -8.97
CA SER A 29 -5.08 -4.12 -9.93
C SER A 29 -4.23 -4.20 -11.20
N LEU A 30 -4.87 -4.10 -12.37
CA LEU A 30 -4.18 -4.01 -13.66
C LEU A 30 -3.22 -2.81 -13.69
N THR A 31 -3.62 -1.68 -13.10
CA THR A 31 -2.79 -0.48 -12.98
C THR A 31 -1.48 -0.78 -12.24
N THR A 32 -1.53 -1.53 -11.12
CA THR A 32 -0.33 -1.89 -10.37
C THR A 32 0.63 -2.73 -11.21
N VAL A 33 0.12 -3.70 -11.99
CA VAL A 33 0.96 -4.55 -12.82
C VAL A 33 1.56 -3.77 -14.00
N SER A 34 0.76 -2.98 -14.72
CA SER A 34 1.26 -2.19 -15.84
C SER A 34 2.27 -1.13 -15.40
N THR A 35 2.04 -0.43 -14.31
CA THR A 35 2.98 0.56 -13.77
C THR A 35 4.25 -0.06 -13.18
N ALA A 36 4.23 -1.34 -12.84
CA ALA A 36 5.43 -2.09 -12.45
C ALA A 36 6.24 -2.59 -13.66
N LEU A 37 5.60 -2.84 -14.80
CA LEU A 37 6.19 -3.43 -16.01
C LEU A 37 6.70 -2.37 -17.00
N GLU A 38 5.80 -1.47 -17.40
CA GLU A 38 6.00 -0.54 -18.53
C GLU A 38 7.23 0.38 -18.39
N PRO A 39 7.57 0.95 -17.21
CA PRO A 39 8.74 1.79 -17.10
C PRO A 39 10.06 1.06 -17.41
N PHE A 40 10.17 -0.23 -17.10
CA PHE A 40 11.34 -1.03 -17.43
C PHE A 40 11.43 -1.30 -18.94
N GLN A 41 10.29 -1.60 -19.57
CA GLN A 41 10.22 -1.75 -21.04
C GLN A 41 10.60 -0.45 -21.74
N GLN A 42 10.21 0.68 -21.18
CA GLN A 42 10.58 1.99 -21.73
C GLN A 42 12.08 2.26 -21.64
N VAL A 43 12.75 1.81 -20.54
CA VAL A 43 14.24 1.86 -20.47
C VAL A 43 14.86 1.05 -21.61
N ASN A 44 14.39 -0.18 -21.85
CA ASN A 44 14.89 -1.03 -22.94
C ASN A 44 14.72 -0.35 -24.29
N SER A 45 13.54 0.22 -24.55
CA SER A 45 13.23 0.94 -25.80
C SER A 45 14.16 2.15 -26.01
N MET A 46 14.41 2.93 -24.95
CA MET A 46 15.27 4.12 -25.02
C MET A 46 16.76 3.79 -25.22
N LEU A 47 17.21 2.68 -24.63
CA LEU A 47 18.59 2.21 -24.79
C LEU A 47 18.82 1.43 -26.09
N GLY A 48 17.76 0.93 -26.72
CA GLY A 48 17.83 0.05 -27.88
C GLY A 48 18.43 -1.33 -27.54
N GLU A 49 18.37 -1.75 -26.29
CA GLU A 49 18.91 -3.03 -25.80
C GLU A 49 18.06 -3.60 -24.66
N ASP A 50 18.08 -4.93 -24.48
CA ASP A 50 17.37 -5.63 -23.41
C ASP A 50 18.12 -5.48 -22.06
N ARG A 51 18.08 -4.27 -21.50
CA ARG A 51 18.67 -3.97 -20.20
C ARG A 51 17.92 -4.61 -19.04
N PHE A 52 16.59 -4.66 -19.12
CA PHE A 52 15.71 -5.37 -18.21
C PHE A 52 15.10 -6.58 -18.91
N HIS A 53 15.39 -7.76 -18.41
CA HIS A 53 14.71 -8.98 -18.80
C HIS A 53 13.59 -9.29 -17.81
N ILE A 54 12.32 -9.09 -18.23
CA ILE A 54 11.17 -9.12 -17.34
C ILE A 54 10.35 -10.37 -17.60
N GLN A 55 9.98 -11.10 -16.54
CA GLN A 55 9.13 -12.27 -16.60
C GLN A 55 7.93 -12.10 -15.67
N LEU A 56 6.72 -12.20 -16.24
CA LEU A 56 5.48 -12.32 -15.46
C LEU A 56 5.33 -13.78 -15.02
N VAL A 57 5.10 -13.98 -13.74
CA VAL A 57 5.03 -15.31 -13.10
C VAL A 57 3.72 -15.43 -12.33
N SER A 58 2.99 -16.52 -12.51
CA SER A 58 1.79 -16.88 -11.76
C SER A 58 2.09 -17.89 -10.65
N LEU A 59 1.18 -18.01 -9.68
CA LEU A 59 1.28 -19.07 -8.66
C LEU A 59 0.96 -20.46 -9.20
N SER A 60 0.11 -20.55 -10.20
CA SER A 60 -0.41 -21.79 -10.80
C SER A 60 -0.40 -21.70 -12.32
N SER A 61 -0.81 -22.76 -12.99
CA SER A 61 -0.93 -22.82 -14.46
C SER A 61 -2.05 -21.95 -15.04
N THR A 62 -2.93 -21.41 -14.21
CA THR A 62 -3.98 -20.49 -14.64
C THR A 62 -3.48 -19.04 -14.56
N ASP A 63 -3.82 -18.24 -15.55
CA ASP A 63 -3.53 -16.82 -15.54
C ASP A 63 -4.24 -16.11 -14.39
N PRO A 64 -3.55 -15.28 -13.60
CA PRO A 64 -4.14 -14.59 -12.48
C PRO A 64 -5.18 -13.56 -12.97
N MET A 65 -6.33 -13.55 -12.30
CA MET A 65 -7.41 -12.63 -12.59
C MET A 65 -7.20 -11.31 -11.85
N THR A 66 -7.28 -10.19 -12.56
CA THR A 66 -7.22 -8.85 -11.94
C THR A 66 -8.50 -8.51 -11.18
N SER A 67 -8.46 -7.46 -10.37
CA SER A 67 -9.66 -6.89 -9.72
C SER A 67 -10.71 -6.38 -10.71
N ALA A 68 -10.32 -6.12 -11.97
CA ALA A 68 -11.20 -5.70 -13.06
C ALA A 68 -11.77 -6.88 -13.86
N GLY A 69 -11.48 -8.14 -13.47
CA GLY A 69 -11.94 -9.33 -14.19
C GLY A 69 -11.18 -9.62 -15.50
N ILE A 70 -9.99 -9.03 -15.67
CA ILE A 70 -9.13 -9.25 -16.86
C ILE A 70 -8.02 -10.21 -16.46
N PRO A 71 -7.81 -11.35 -17.16
CA PRO A 71 -6.69 -12.25 -16.90
C PRO A 71 -5.37 -11.62 -17.38
N ILE A 72 -4.28 -11.87 -16.65
CA ILE A 72 -2.93 -11.44 -17.04
C ILE A 72 -2.16 -12.68 -17.51
N PRO A 73 -1.85 -12.81 -18.81
CA PRO A 73 -1.02 -13.89 -19.32
C PRO A 73 0.35 -13.89 -18.65
N CYS A 74 0.73 -15.01 -18.03
CA CYS A 74 2.01 -15.17 -17.40
C CYS A 74 2.91 -16.11 -18.20
N HIS A 75 4.21 -15.77 -18.27
CA HIS A 75 5.19 -16.56 -19.04
C HIS A 75 5.54 -17.89 -18.38
N LEU A 76 5.51 -17.90 -17.04
CA LEU A 76 5.95 -19.01 -16.21
C LEU A 76 5.08 -19.12 -14.95
N THR A 77 5.09 -20.32 -14.36
CA THR A 77 4.58 -20.51 -12.99
C THR A 77 5.71 -20.41 -11.96
N THR A 78 5.37 -20.25 -10.69
CA THR A 78 6.36 -20.34 -9.60
C THR A 78 7.11 -21.68 -9.60
N THR A 79 6.45 -22.76 -10.00
CA THR A 79 7.07 -24.11 -10.13
C THR A 79 8.10 -24.11 -11.23
N ASP A 80 7.82 -23.54 -12.40
CA ASP A 80 8.75 -23.46 -13.52
C ASP A 80 10.00 -22.65 -13.18
N VAL A 81 9.80 -21.50 -12.49
CA VAL A 81 10.91 -20.68 -12.02
C VAL A 81 11.80 -21.47 -11.08
N LEU A 82 11.22 -22.20 -10.12
CA LEU A 82 11.98 -22.96 -9.14
C LEU A 82 12.71 -24.15 -9.78
N ALA A 83 12.10 -24.81 -10.78
CA ALA A 83 12.71 -25.91 -11.52
C ALA A 83 13.92 -25.44 -12.36
N LYS A 84 13.84 -24.22 -12.91
CA LYS A 84 14.91 -23.62 -13.72
C LYS A 84 15.93 -22.83 -12.92
N LEU A 85 15.76 -22.74 -11.59
CA LEU A 85 16.60 -21.92 -10.73
C LEU A 85 18.01 -22.53 -10.61
N LYS A 86 18.93 -22.02 -11.41
CA LYS A 86 20.39 -22.20 -11.28
C LYS A 86 20.99 -20.88 -10.85
N LEU A 87 22.21 -20.89 -10.29
CA LEU A 87 22.91 -19.67 -9.85
C LEU A 87 22.95 -18.61 -10.96
N GLN A 88 23.09 -19.02 -12.21
CA GLN A 88 23.17 -18.15 -13.40
C GLN A 88 21.81 -17.54 -13.82
N ASN A 89 20.67 -18.10 -13.36
CA ASN A 89 19.32 -17.65 -13.72
C ASN A 89 18.56 -17.04 -12.53
N ARG A 90 19.27 -16.68 -11.47
CA ARG A 90 18.66 -16.01 -10.32
C ARG A 90 18.15 -14.64 -10.74
N PRO A 91 16.94 -14.23 -10.33
CA PRO A 91 16.48 -12.85 -10.54
C PRO A 91 17.33 -11.87 -9.71
N ASP A 92 17.51 -10.68 -10.26
CA ASP A 92 18.18 -9.57 -9.60
C ASP A 92 17.19 -8.73 -8.79
N LEU A 93 15.90 -8.75 -9.18
CA LEU A 93 14.79 -8.08 -8.50
C LEU A 93 13.54 -8.96 -8.57
N LEU A 94 12.85 -9.09 -7.45
CA LEU A 94 11.52 -9.71 -7.36
C LEU A 94 10.48 -8.66 -7.00
N ILE A 95 9.43 -8.55 -7.81
CA ILE A 95 8.28 -7.67 -7.55
C ILE A 95 7.08 -8.55 -7.24
N LEU A 96 6.43 -8.32 -6.11
CA LEU A 96 5.24 -9.03 -5.68
C LEU A 96 4.02 -8.13 -5.82
N CYS A 97 3.15 -8.48 -6.76
CA CYS A 97 1.90 -7.78 -7.05
C CYS A 97 0.72 -8.59 -6.50
N CYS A 98 0.02 -8.06 -5.49
CA CYS A 98 -1.07 -8.74 -4.82
C CYS A 98 -2.25 -7.81 -4.59
N GLY A 99 -3.47 -8.30 -4.83
CA GLY A 99 -4.71 -7.58 -4.56
C GLY A 99 -5.17 -7.70 -3.11
N GLN A 100 -6.18 -6.88 -2.74
CA GLN A 100 -6.74 -6.86 -1.39
C GLN A 100 -7.46 -8.16 -1.02
N VAL A 101 -8.09 -8.82 -2.00
CA VAL A 101 -8.88 -10.04 -1.82
C VAL A 101 -8.11 -11.23 -2.36
N THR A 102 -7.05 -11.62 -1.67
CA THR A 102 -6.26 -12.79 -2.02
C THR A 102 -6.53 -13.92 -1.04
N SER A 103 -6.74 -15.14 -1.54
CA SER A 103 -7.00 -16.29 -0.68
C SER A 103 -5.81 -16.57 0.27
N PRO A 104 -6.05 -17.10 1.50
CA PRO A 104 -4.97 -17.45 2.42
C PRO A 104 -3.97 -18.46 1.83
N ILE A 105 -4.44 -19.35 0.97
CA ILE A 105 -3.61 -20.36 0.28
C ILE A 105 -2.65 -19.66 -0.69
N ASN A 106 -3.15 -18.72 -1.49
CA ASN A 106 -2.34 -17.94 -2.42
C ASN A 106 -1.32 -17.08 -1.68
N GLN A 107 -1.73 -16.44 -0.56
CA GLN A 107 -0.81 -15.69 0.29
C GLN A 107 0.34 -16.56 0.83
N ALA A 108 0.01 -17.77 1.32
CA ALA A 108 1.02 -18.70 1.85
C ALA A 108 1.97 -19.20 0.74
N SER A 109 1.44 -19.50 -0.44
CA SER A 109 2.23 -19.96 -1.60
C SER A 109 3.15 -18.86 -2.11
N ALA A 110 2.65 -17.64 -2.28
CA ALA A 110 3.45 -16.47 -2.65
C ALA A 110 4.54 -16.21 -1.61
N GLY A 111 4.20 -16.25 -0.31
CA GLY A 111 5.16 -16.06 0.77
C GLY A 111 6.30 -17.08 0.75
N LYS A 112 5.99 -18.37 0.57
CA LYS A 112 7.01 -19.43 0.45
C LYS A 112 7.94 -19.22 -0.75
N PHE A 113 7.37 -18.81 -1.89
CA PHE A 113 8.16 -18.49 -3.08
C PHE A 113 9.11 -17.33 -2.83
N VAL A 114 8.60 -16.21 -2.35
CA VAL A 114 9.38 -14.98 -2.09
C VAL A 114 10.49 -15.24 -1.06
N GLN A 115 10.22 -15.99 0.03
CA GLN A 115 11.23 -16.33 1.05
C GLN A 115 12.49 -17.00 0.48
N LYS A 116 12.35 -17.82 -0.57
CA LYS A 116 13.52 -18.47 -1.20
C LYS A 116 14.49 -17.44 -1.77
N PHE A 117 13.98 -16.37 -2.37
CA PHE A 117 14.80 -15.31 -2.96
C PHE A 117 15.33 -14.33 -1.90
N VAL A 118 14.54 -14.03 -0.89
CA VAL A 118 15.01 -13.20 0.26
C VAL A 118 16.20 -13.86 0.96
N ARG A 119 16.18 -15.18 1.14
CA ARG A 119 17.32 -15.94 1.71
C ARG A 119 18.57 -15.86 0.83
N GLN A 120 18.41 -15.62 -0.46
CA GLN A 120 19.50 -15.45 -1.42
C GLN A 120 19.88 -13.98 -1.61
N ASN A 121 19.41 -13.07 -0.75
CA ASN A 121 19.65 -11.62 -0.82
C ASN A 121 19.12 -10.94 -2.10
N VAL A 122 18.08 -11.50 -2.74
CA VAL A 122 17.37 -10.82 -3.83
C VAL A 122 16.49 -9.72 -3.23
N PRO A 123 16.60 -8.46 -3.70
CA PRO A 123 15.68 -7.40 -3.32
C PRO A 123 14.25 -7.73 -3.72
N VAL A 124 13.29 -7.35 -2.88
CA VAL A 124 11.86 -7.56 -3.13
C VAL A 124 11.10 -6.27 -3.02
N PHE A 125 10.26 -5.99 -4.00
CA PHE A 125 9.28 -4.91 -3.98
C PHE A 125 7.89 -5.49 -3.71
N ALA A 126 7.29 -5.13 -2.58
CA ALA A 126 5.96 -5.57 -2.18
C ALA A 126 4.94 -4.46 -2.50
N LEU A 127 4.08 -4.68 -3.50
CA LEU A 127 3.15 -3.68 -4.02
C LEU A 127 1.73 -3.91 -3.51
N GLY A 128 1.09 -2.85 -3.01
CA GLY A 128 -0.27 -2.91 -2.49
C GLY A 128 -0.41 -3.85 -1.29
N ALA A 129 -1.32 -4.82 -1.36
CA ALA A 129 -1.54 -5.81 -0.30
C ALA A 129 -0.39 -6.82 -0.12
N ALA A 130 0.58 -6.86 -1.03
CA ALA A 130 1.75 -7.72 -0.91
C ALA A 130 2.58 -7.45 0.35
N CYS A 131 2.46 -6.24 0.92
CA CYS A 131 3.10 -5.90 2.18
C CYS A 131 2.66 -6.81 3.34
N PHE A 132 1.40 -7.28 3.36
CA PHE A 132 0.92 -8.26 4.35
C PHE A 132 1.62 -9.62 4.21
N ILE A 133 1.89 -10.05 2.98
CA ILE A 133 2.64 -11.30 2.72
C ILE A 133 4.07 -11.14 3.23
N ALA A 134 4.70 -10.02 2.93
CA ALA A 134 6.06 -9.72 3.37
C ALA A 134 6.15 -9.61 4.91
N ALA A 135 5.19 -8.98 5.57
CA ALA A 135 5.10 -8.88 7.02
C ALA A 135 4.85 -10.25 7.68
N LYS A 136 3.87 -11.02 7.18
CA LYS A 136 3.48 -12.33 7.73
C LYS A 136 4.60 -13.36 7.63
N THR A 137 5.44 -13.27 6.64
CA THR A 137 6.59 -14.16 6.45
C THR A 137 7.85 -13.66 7.16
N ALA A 138 7.72 -12.65 8.02
CA ALA A 138 8.81 -12.03 8.78
C ALA A 138 9.99 -11.56 7.91
N MET A 139 9.71 -11.19 6.67
CA MET A 139 10.70 -10.66 5.75
C MET A 139 11.03 -9.19 6.08
N ILE A 140 10.03 -8.44 6.55
CA ILE A 140 10.20 -7.09 7.10
C ILE A 140 10.34 -7.25 8.62
N LYS A 141 11.50 -6.93 9.17
CA LYS A 141 11.78 -7.01 10.61
C LYS A 141 11.97 -5.60 11.17
N GLY A 142 10.95 -5.07 11.85
CA GLY A 142 11.06 -3.81 12.58
C GLY A 142 11.41 -2.59 11.74
N GLY A 143 11.19 -2.65 10.41
CA GLY A 143 11.50 -1.58 9.48
C GLY A 143 10.28 -0.76 9.07
N LYS A 144 10.55 0.32 8.35
CA LYS A 144 9.53 1.16 7.73
C LYS A 144 8.87 0.42 6.59
N CYS A 145 7.55 0.51 6.49
CA CYS A 145 6.81 -0.04 5.37
C CYS A 145 5.55 0.80 5.09
N THR A 146 4.97 0.58 3.93
CA THR A 146 3.68 1.16 3.55
C THR A 146 2.86 0.14 2.78
N THR A 147 1.57 0.39 2.70
CA THR A 147 0.60 -0.35 1.88
C THR A 147 -0.46 0.64 1.43
N HIS A 148 -1.44 0.21 0.63
CA HIS A 148 -2.53 1.07 0.21
C HIS A 148 -3.25 1.71 1.41
N TRP A 149 -3.59 3.01 1.34
CA TRP A 149 -4.17 3.78 2.44
C TRP A 149 -5.36 3.12 3.13
N LYS A 150 -6.19 2.37 2.40
CA LYS A 150 -7.30 1.60 2.97
C LYS A 150 -6.86 0.50 3.93
N MET A 151 -5.61 0.05 3.83
CA MET A 151 -5.08 -1.10 4.56
C MET A 151 -4.01 -0.75 5.59
N ILE A 152 -3.56 0.50 5.65
CA ILE A 152 -2.54 0.97 6.61
C ILE A 152 -2.91 0.58 8.03
N SER A 153 -4.15 0.87 8.43
CA SER A 153 -4.66 0.59 9.77
C SER A 153 -4.62 -0.90 10.11
N SER A 154 -5.09 -1.71 9.16
CA SER A 154 -5.10 -3.17 9.33
C SER A 154 -3.70 -3.76 9.39
N LEU A 155 -2.76 -3.21 8.61
CA LEU A 155 -1.37 -3.65 8.66
C LEU A 155 -0.71 -3.30 10.00
N ALA A 156 -0.90 -2.09 10.49
CA ALA A 156 -0.36 -1.64 11.78
C ALA A 156 -0.91 -2.47 12.95
N GLU A 157 -2.22 -2.75 12.96
CA GLU A 157 -2.87 -3.57 14.00
C GLU A 157 -2.41 -5.03 13.97
N GLN A 158 -2.22 -5.61 12.79
CA GLN A 158 -1.79 -7.00 12.67
C GLN A 158 -0.29 -7.19 12.93
N PHE A 159 0.51 -6.16 12.71
CA PHE A 159 1.97 -6.21 12.82
C PHE A 159 2.51 -5.00 13.59
N PRO A 160 2.27 -4.90 14.91
CA PRO A 160 2.63 -3.73 15.72
C PRO A 160 4.14 -3.47 15.81
N ALA A 161 4.97 -4.45 15.44
CA ALA A 161 6.43 -4.30 15.38
C ALA A 161 6.91 -3.54 14.13
N LEU A 162 6.03 -3.25 13.16
CA LEU A 162 6.36 -2.52 11.95
C LEU A 162 6.03 -1.03 12.08
N GLU A 163 6.90 -0.18 11.57
CA GLU A 163 6.63 1.25 11.41
C GLU A 163 5.86 1.48 10.09
N VAL A 164 4.52 1.38 10.16
CA VAL A 164 3.66 1.54 8.98
C VAL A 164 3.45 3.02 8.69
N GLN A 165 3.91 3.48 7.54
CA GLN A 165 3.86 4.87 7.10
C GLN A 165 2.72 5.12 6.11
N ASN A 166 2.18 6.35 6.07
CA ASN A 166 1.18 6.81 5.10
C ASN A 166 1.82 7.42 3.83
N GLY A 167 3.03 7.03 3.51
CA GLY A 167 3.74 7.45 2.30
C GLY A 167 3.37 6.58 1.09
N LEU A 168 3.74 7.04 -0.11
CA LEU A 168 3.48 6.29 -1.35
C LEU A 168 4.30 5.02 -1.44
N TYR A 169 5.59 5.09 -1.06
CA TYR A 169 6.49 3.94 -1.07
C TYR A 169 7.64 4.13 -0.09
N VAL A 170 8.21 3.02 0.32
CA VAL A 170 9.42 2.95 1.14
C VAL A 170 10.45 2.12 0.36
N LEU A 171 11.54 2.75 -0.06
CA LEU A 171 12.70 2.10 -0.69
C LEU A 171 13.80 1.93 0.37
N ASP A 172 13.65 0.93 1.22
CA ASP A 172 14.57 0.68 2.33
C ASP A 172 14.85 -0.83 2.49
N GLY A 173 16.13 -1.17 2.71
CA GLY A 173 16.56 -2.53 2.97
C GLY A 173 16.33 -3.52 1.81
N ARG A 174 16.14 -4.78 2.19
CA ARG A 174 15.91 -5.89 1.23
C ARG A 174 14.47 -5.96 0.74
N ILE A 175 13.54 -5.48 1.53
CA ILE A 175 12.13 -5.43 1.20
C ILE A 175 11.72 -3.97 1.15
N SER A 176 11.38 -3.53 -0.03
CA SER A 176 10.77 -2.23 -0.25
C SER A 176 9.27 -2.39 -0.44
N SER A 177 8.48 -1.43 -0.02
CA SER A 177 7.02 -1.51 -0.07
C SER A 177 6.39 -0.30 -0.73
N CYS A 178 5.23 -0.49 -1.34
CA CYS A 178 4.52 0.54 -2.07
C CYS A 178 3.01 0.43 -1.85
N ALA A 179 2.33 1.55 -1.92
CA ALA A 179 0.87 1.63 -1.86
C ALA A 179 0.16 0.88 -3.01
N GLY A 180 0.85 0.62 -4.10
CA GLY A 180 0.25 0.09 -5.31
C GLY A 180 -0.28 1.19 -6.24
N GLU A 181 -1.04 0.80 -7.25
CA GLU A 181 -1.63 1.71 -8.25
C GLU A 181 -0.56 2.64 -8.87
N PHE A 182 -0.88 3.92 -9.07
CA PHE A 182 0.07 4.91 -9.60
C PHE A 182 1.28 5.19 -8.69
N ALA A 183 1.22 4.85 -7.39
CA ALA A 183 2.40 4.95 -6.54
C ALA A 183 3.49 3.94 -6.93
N THR A 184 3.11 2.84 -7.60
CA THR A 184 4.05 1.89 -8.19
C THR A 184 4.91 2.55 -9.26
N PHE A 185 4.32 3.37 -10.13
CA PHE A 185 5.05 4.13 -11.14
C PHE A 185 6.12 5.03 -10.49
N ASP A 186 5.75 5.80 -9.47
CA ASP A 186 6.71 6.66 -8.76
C ASP A 186 7.85 5.87 -8.13
N MET A 187 7.55 4.72 -7.50
CA MET A 187 8.55 3.84 -6.90
C MET A 187 9.51 3.27 -7.95
N ILE A 188 9.00 2.79 -9.09
CA ILE A 188 9.83 2.25 -10.17
C ILE A 188 10.67 3.35 -10.81
N LEU A 189 10.13 4.56 -11.01
CA LEU A 189 10.91 5.71 -11.46
C LEU A 189 12.04 6.05 -10.49
N ALA A 190 11.77 6.06 -9.18
CA ALA A 190 12.81 6.30 -8.18
C ALA A 190 13.89 5.21 -8.17
N PHE A 191 13.52 3.95 -8.45
CA PHE A 191 14.47 2.86 -8.62
C PHE A 191 15.33 3.04 -9.89
N ILE A 192 14.70 3.36 -11.04
CA ILE A 192 15.39 3.63 -12.31
C ILE A 192 16.33 4.83 -12.16
N GLU A 193 15.90 5.89 -11.49
CA GLU A 193 16.73 7.08 -11.23
C GLU A 193 18.00 6.75 -10.46
N ARG A 194 17.96 5.84 -9.51
CA ARG A 194 19.13 5.39 -8.75
C ARG A 194 20.14 4.61 -9.62
N ILE A 195 19.68 3.97 -10.69
CA ILE A 195 20.56 3.17 -11.58
C ILE A 195 21.06 3.99 -12.76
N PHE A 196 20.19 4.78 -13.39
CA PHE A 196 20.46 5.46 -14.66
C PHE A 196 20.49 6.99 -14.55
N GLY A 197 20.22 7.54 -13.36
CA GLY A 197 20.17 8.98 -13.12
C GLY A 197 18.85 9.64 -13.47
N SER A 198 18.72 10.90 -13.06
CA SER A 198 17.46 11.68 -13.16
C SER A 198 17.02 11.98 -14.60
N ARG A 199 17.97 11.98 -15.56
CA ARG A 199 17.62 12.18 -16.97
C ARG A 199 16.77 11.03 -17.48
N MET A 200 17.15 9.78 -17.25
CA MET A 200 16.39 8.61 -17.71
C MET A 200 15.00 8.58 -17.08
N SER A 201 14.90 8.76 -15.76
CA SER A 201 13.59 8.81 -15.09
C SER A 201 12.71 9.95 -15.59
N GLY A 202 13.32 11.11 -15.92
CA GLY A 202 12.64 12.26 -16.53
C GLY A 202 12.07 11.96 -17.91
N GLU A 203 12.84 11.34 -18.79
CA GLU A 203 12.41 10.95 -20.14
C GLU A 203 11.26 9.92 -20.09
N ILE A 204 11.35 8.93 -19.19
CA ILE A 204 10.26 7.95 -18.99
C ILE A 204 8.99 8.66 -18.51
N ARG A 205 9.11 9.56 -17.53
CA ARG A 205 7.97 10.35 -17.05
C ARG A 205 7.31 11.16 -18.17
N HIS A 206 8.11 11.78 -19.04
CA HIS A 206 7.60 12.50 -20.23
C HIS A 206 6.87 11.58 -21.19
N HIS A 207 7.42 10.39 -21.46
CA HIS A 207 6.77 9.38 -22.31
C HIS A 207 5.38 9.00 -21.79
N PHE A 208 5.24 8.83 -20.47
CA PHE A 208 3.95 8.49 -19.83
C PHE A 208 3.06 9.71 -19.54
N LEU A 209 3.44 10.92 -19.98
CA LEU A 209 2.71 12.17 -19.76
C LEU A 209 2.40 12.44 -18.28
N ALA A 210 3.26 11.94 -17.38
CA ALA A 210 3.09 12.14 -15.95
C ALA A 210 3.57 13.53 -15.52
N ALA A 211 2.72 14.29 -14.83
CA ALA A 211 2.93 15.70 -14.49
C ALA A 211 4.15 15.93 -13.56
N GLY A 212 4.49 14.95 -12.70
CA GLY A 212 5.62 15.05 -11.78
C GLY A 212 5.92 13.72 -11.12
N GLN A 213 7.12 13.57 -10.56
CA GLN A 213 7.49 12.43 -9.73
C GLN A 213 7.20 12.77 -8.28
N ARG A 214 6.39 11.95 -7.62
CA ARG A 214 6.10 12.10 -6.20
C ARG A 214 7.15 11.34 -5.39
N SER A 215 7.57 11.93 -4.26
CA SER A 215 8.50 11.28 -3.33
C SER A 215 7.82 10.16 -2.53
N GLY A 216 8.60 9.28 -1.92
CA GLY A 216 8.06 8.17 -1.14
C GLY A 216 7.28 8.61 0.10
N ASP A 217 7.64 9.74 0.70
CA ASP A 217 6.99 10.36 1.85
C ASP A 217 5.75 11.19 1.48
N TYR A 218 5.46 11.35 0.18
CA TYR A 218 4.24 12.01 -0.26
C TYR A 218 3.02 11.25 0.29
N LEU A 219 2.15 11.93 1.02
CA LEU A 219 1.01 11.30 1.69
C LEU A 219 0.01 10.74 0.67
N GLN A 220 -0.37 9.48 0.83
CA GLN A 220 -1.32 8.80 -0.07
C GLN A 220 -2.70 9.44 -0.04
N ARG A 221 -3.13 9.84 1.13
CA ARG A 221 -4.38 10.53 1.35
C ARG A 221 -4.23 11.43 2.56
N LEU A 222 -4.41 12.70 2.33
CA LEU A 222 -4.82 13.60 3.38
C LEU A 222 -6.26 13.22 3.68
N SER A 223 -6.54 12.89 4.92
CA SER A 223 -7.85 12.39 5.35
C SER A 223 -8.96 13.33 4.92
N GLY A 224 -9.90 12.83 4.12
CA GLY A 224 -10.96 13.64 3.52
C GLY A 224 -10.55 14.22 2.16
N ASP A 225 -11.46 14.88 1.48
CA ASP A 225 -11.34 15.39 0.10
C ASP A 225 -10.24 16.46 -0.15
N ALA A 226 -9.18 16.47 0.66
CA ALA A 226 -8.07 17.42 0.64
C ALA A 226 -7.13 17.32 -0.57
N PHE A 227 -7.51 16.57 -1.59
CA PHE A 227 -6.70 16.36 -2.80
C PHE A 227 -6.47 17.62 -3.65
N ILE A 228 -7.13 18.73 -3.35
CA ILE A 228 -7.16 19.92 -4.23
C ILE A 228 -6.60 21.17 -3.54
N CYS A 229 -5.99 21.06 -2.36
CA CYS A 229 -5.56 22.25 -1.66
C CYS A 229 -4.03 22.44 -1.73
N GLU A 230 -3.59 23.47 -2.46
CA GLU A 230 -2.20 23.94 -2.49
C GLU A 230 -1.77 24.67 -1.21
N ASP A 231 -2.71 24.94 -0.28
CA ASP A 231 -2.40 25.61 0.99
C ASP A 231 -1.65 24.66 1.94
N GLY A 232 -0.33 24.79 1.97
CA GLY A 232 0.55 24.00 2.83
C GLY A 232 0.23 24.08 4.34
N ARG A 233 -0.51 25.10 4.77
CA ARG A 233 -0.97 25.28 6.16
C ARG A 233 -2.16 24.40 6.46
N PHE A 234 -3.07 24.29 5.50
CA PHE A 234 -4.20 23.38 5.58
C PHE A 234 -3.72 21.93 5.62
N GLN A 235 -2.78 21.58 4.74
CA GLN A 235 -2.16 20.24 4.72
C GLN A 235 -1.50 19.88 6.06
N LYS A 236 -0.77 20.81 6.68
CA LYS A 236 -0.19 20.60 8.03
C LYS A 236 -1.25 20.38 9.11
N ALA A 237 -2.37 21.13 9.07
CA ALA A 237 -3.47 20.90 10.01
C ALA A 237 -4.07 19.50 9.88
N LEU A 238 -4.25 19.04 8.64
CA LEU A 238 -4.77 17.69 8.36
C LEU A 238 -3.79 16.60 8.79
N SER A 239 -2.48 16.78 8.59
CA SER A 239 -1.46 15.86 9.07
C SER A 239 -1.52 15.71 10.59
N ILE A 240 -1.53 16.83 11.34
CA ILE A 240 -1.65 16.79 12.80
C ILE A 240 -2.91 16.02 13.24
N MET A 241 -4.05 16.22 12.58
CA MET A 241 -5.28 15.48 12.89
C MET A 241 -5.14 13.98 12.59
N ALA A 242 -4.50 13.63 11.49
CA ALA A 242 -4.31 12.24 11.07
C ALA A 242 -3.35 11.48 11.99
N ASP A 243 -2.30 12.13 12.44
CA ASP A 243 -1.29 11.55 13.33
C ASP A 243 -1.79 11.39 14.78
N ASN A 244 -2.90 12.06 15.14
CA ASN A 244 -3.44 12.05 16.51
C ASN A 244 -4.90 11.54 16.55
N ILE A 245 -5.20 10.44 15.84
CA ILE A 245 -6.55 9.86 15.81
C ILE A 245 -6.93 9.22 17.14
N GLU A 246 -6.01 8.46 17.74
CA GLU A 246 -6.21 7.71 18.98
C GLU A 246 -6.30 8.65 20.18
N VAL A 247 -5.45 9.66 20.23
CA VAL A 247 -5.44 10.70 21.26
C VAL A 247 -5.70 12.05 20.60
N PRO A 248 -6.99 12.43 20.41
CA PRO A 248 -7.32 13.62 19.63
C PRO A 248 -6.85 14.92 20.26
N VAL A 249 -6.10 15.69 19.49
CA VAL A 249 -5.63 17.02 19.88
C VAL A 249 -6.76 18.06 19.69
N PRO A 250 -7.05 18.90 20.66
CA PRO A 250 -8.03 19.97 20.52
C PRO A 250 -7.73 20.91 19.33
N THR A 251 -8.74 21.36 18.62
CA THR A 251 -8.57 22.28 17.46
C THR A 251 -7.82 23.56 17.82
N SER A 252 -7.97 24.04 19.05
CA SER A 252 -7.22 25.19 19.59
C SER A 252 -5.73 24.93 19.67
N GLU A 253 -5.34 23.73 20.05
CA GLU A 253 -3.94 23.32 20.11
C GLU A 253 -3.35 23.12 18.71
N ILE A 254 -4.12 22.53 17.77
CA ILE A 254 -3.71 22.44 16.36
C ILE A 254 -3.43 23.83 15.80
N ALA A 255 -4.33 24.79 16.07
CA ALA A 255 -4.16 26.19 15.66
C ALA A 255 -2.86 26.76 16.25
N SER A 256 -2.63 26.59 17.55
CA SER A 256 -1.45 27.08 18.25
C SER A 256 -0.15 26.51 17.67
N ARG A 257 -0.09 25.19 17.43
CA ARG A 257 1.09 24.50 16.81
C ARG A 257 1.43 25.06 15.43
N LEU A 258 0.43 25.61 14.72
CA LEU A 258 0.59 26.20 13.39
C LEU A 258 0.79 27.73 13.42
N GLY A 259 0.78 28.36 14.60
CA GLY A 259 0.89 29.81 14.77
C GLY A 259 -0.38 30.57 14.38
N TYR A 260 -1.56 29.93 14.50
CA TYR A 260 -2.86 30.54 14.14
C TYR A 260 -3.83 30.58 15.32
N SER A 261 -4.81 31.49 15.22
CA SER A 261 -6.01 31.44 16.07
C SER A 261 -6.98 30.37 15.55
N THR A 262 -7.83 29.86 16.45
CA THR A 262 -8.90 28.91 16.11
C THR A 262 -9.80 29.45 14.98
N ARG A 263 -10.07 30.77 14.97
CA ARG A 263 -10.87 31.41 13.93
C ARG A 263 -10.16 31.39 12.55
N GLN A 264 -8.84 31.54 12.54
CA GLN A 264 -8.07 31.44 11.29
C GLN A 264 -8.09 30.02 10.74
N ILE A 265 -7.91 28.99 11.58
CA ILE A 265 -8.02 27.58 11.16
C ILE A 265 -9.43 27.30 10.61
N GLN A 266 -10.50 27.72 11.30
CA GLN A 266 -11.87 27.58 10.78
C GLN A 266 -12.02 28.21 9.39
N ARG A 267 -11.48 29.42 9.20
CA ARG A 267 -11.53 30.15 7.92
C ARG A 267 -10.73 29.43 6.83
N ILE A 268 -9.59 28.80 7.17
CA ILE A 268 -8.80 28.00 6.24
C ILE A 268 -9.61 26.78 5.78
N PHE A 269 -10.26 26.05 6.68
CA PHE A 269 -11.12 24.91 6.32
C PHE A 269 -12.28 25.34 5.41
N CYS A 270 -13.02 26.39 5.77
CA CYS A 270 -14.12 26.92 4.95
C CYS A 270 -13.68 27.39 3.57
N ARG A 271 -12.54 28.10 3.46
CA ARG A 271 -12.00 28.57 2.16
C ARG A 271 -11.64 27.43 1.22
N ASN A 272 -11.23 26.29 1.78
CA ASN A 272 -10.89 25.09 1.04
C ASN A 272 -12.11 24.16 0.81
N GLY A 273 -13.33 24.64 1.10
CA GLY A 273 -14.57 23.88 0.86
C GLY A 273 -14.83 22.75 1.86
N PHE A 274 -14.13 22.74 3.01
CA PHE A 274 -14.29 21.69 4.02
C PHE A 274 -15.21 22.09 5.17
N GLU A 275 -15.74 21.07 5.84
CA GLU A 275 -16.47 21.24 7.09
C GLU A 275 -15.58 21.88 8.17
N PRO A 276 -16.18 22.51 9.21
CA PRO A 276 -15.42 23.05 10.34
C PRO A 276 -14.45 22.01 10.92
N PRO A 277 -13.24 22.43 11.38
CA PRO A 277 -12.15 21.52 11.79
C PRO A 277 -12.57 20.42 12.75
N HIS A 278 -13.39 20.74 13.76
CA HIS A 278 -13.90 19.78 14.73
C HIS A 278 -14.75 18.67 14.06
N ARG A 279 -15.64 19.06 13.16
CA ARG A 279 -16.51 18.12 12.43
C ARG A 279 -15.72 17.26 11.47
N TYR A 280 -14.79 17.87 10.75
CA TYR A 280 -13.84 17.16 9.91
C TYR A 280 -13.05 16.12 10.70
N TYR A 281 -12.53 16.49 11.86
CA TYR A 281 -11.74 15.58 12.70
C TYR A 281 -12.56 14.39 13.24
N ILE A 282 -13.81 14.63 13.66
CA ILE A 282 -14.73 13.52 14.01
C ILE A 282 -14.94 12.60 12.79
N ASN A 283 -15.17 13.18 11.62
CA ASN A 283 -15.38 12.42 10.40
C ASN A 283 -14.17 11.59 10.00
N LEU A 284 -12.97 12.12 10.22
CA LEU A 284 -11.72 11.42 10.04
C LEU A 284 -11.64 10.16 10.93
N ARG A 285 -11.91 10.30 12.21
CA ARG A 285 -11.91 9.23 13.20
C ARG A 285 -12.97 8.15 12.90
N LEU A 286 -14.16 8.57 12.45
CA LEU A 286 -15.22 7.64 12.04
C LEU A 286 -14.87 6.88 10.75
N ASN A 287 -14.17 7.52 9.80
CA ASN A 287 -13.66 6.82 8.61
C ASN A 287 -12.62 5.76 8.99
N ARG A 288 -11.73 6.07 9.95
CA ARG A 288 -10.78 5.10 10.51
C ARG A 288 -11.51 3.92 11.14
N ALA A 289 -12.52 4.20 11.96
CA ALA A 289 -13.32 3.16 12.61
C ALA A 289 -13.99 2.24 11.58
N ARG A 290 -14.51 2.79 10.48
CA ARG A 290 -15.09 2.01 9.39
C ARG A 290 -14.08 1.03 8.80
N GLN A 291 -12.84 1.49 8.53
CA GLN A 291 -11.78 0.63 8.02
C GLN A 291 -11.48 -0.53 8.98
N LEU A 292 -11.39 -0.25 10.28
CA LEU A 292 -11.15 -1.28 11.29
C LEU A 292 -12.30 -2.29 11.38
N ILE A 293 -13.57 -1.84 11.26
CA ILE A 293 -14.75 -2.72 11.21
C ILE A 293 -14.70 -3.66 10.00
N GLU A 294 -14.31 -3.14 8.83
CA GLU A 294 -14.28 -3.89 7.58
C GLU A 294 -13.09 -4.86 7.49
N GLN A 295 -11.96 -4.55 8.16
CA GLN A 295 -10.68 -5.21 7.94
C GLN A 295 -10.17 -6.02 9.14
N THR A 296 -10.77 -5.87 10.33
CA THR A 296 -10.32 -6.52 11.56
C THR A 296 -11.47 -7.18 12.32
N ASN A 297 -11.11 -8.08 13.24
CA ASN A 297 -12.07 -8.71 14.17
C ASN A 297 -12.09 -8.01 15.55
N MET A 298 -11.55 -6.81 15.67
CA MET A 298 -11.56 -6.03 16.91
C MET A 298 -12.99 -5.83 17.42
N SER A 299 -13.17 -5.81 18.73
CA SER A 299 -14.43 -5.44 19.34
C SER A 299 -14.78 -3.98 19.05
N PHE A 300 -16.06 -3.62 19.10
CA PHE A 300 -16.47 -2.22 18.88
C PHE A 300 -15.95 -1.27 19.94
N MET A 301 -15.63 -1.76 21.15
CA MET A 301 -15.02 -0.98 22.20
C MET A 301 -13.55 -0.68 21.90
N GLU A 302 -12.79 -1.69 21.47
CA GLU A 302 -11.40 -1.51 21.02
C GLU A 302 -11.31 -0.55 19.84
N ILE A 303 -12.20 -0.68 18.86
CA ILE A 303 -12.27 0.25 17.72
C ILE A 303 -12.60 1.67 18.15
N ALA A 304 -13.54 1.84 19.11
CA ALA A 304 -13.87 3.14 19.65
C ALA A 304 -12.65 3.80 20.29
N LEU A 305 -11.91 3.06 21.12
CA LEU A 305 -10.67 3.55 21.77
C LEU A 305 -9.58 3.86 20.74
N ALA A 306 -9.30 2.95 19.82
CA ALA A 306 -8.30 3.15 18.75
C ALA A 306 -8.63 4.35 17.84
N CYS A 307 -9.89 4.80 17.83
CA CYS A 307 -10.33 5.99 17.12
C CYS A 307 -10.58 7.20 18.04
N GLY A 308 -10.11 7.15 19.28
CA GLY A 308 -10.14 8.26 20.24
C GLY A 308 -11.53 8.59 20.77
N PHE A 309 -12.50 7.66 20.73
CA PHE A 309 -13.81 7.85 21.36
C PHE A 309 -13.77 7.36 22.79
N GLU A 310 -14.17 8.21 23.73
CA GLU A 310 -14.18 7.87 25.16
C GLU A 310 -15.20 6.78 25.51
N THR A 311 -16.31 6.70 24.77
CA THR A 311 -17.38 5.74 25.04
C THR A 311 -17.88 5.07 23.75
N SER A 312 -18.25 3.80 23.85
CA SER A 312 -18.86 3.05 22.75
C SER A 312 -20.21 3.65 22.32
N SER A 313 -20.91 4.33 23.22
CA SER A 313 -22.17 5.02 22.94
C SER A 313 -21.97 6.23 22.03
N SER A 314 -21.03 7.13 22.37
CA SER A 314 -20.70 8.29 21.53
C SER A 314 -20.20 7.87 20.16
N PHE A 315 -19.36 6.83 20.11
CA PHE A 315 -18.89 6.22 18.88
C PHE A 315 -20.05 5.70 18.01
N SER A 316 -20.91 4.83 18.56
CA SER A 316 -22.00 4.20 17.81
C SER A 316 -23.00 5.23 17.28
N LYS A 317 -23.31 6.26 18.08
CA LYS A 317 -24.19 7.37 17.69
C LYS A 317 -23.59 8.18 16.53
N GLY A 318 -22.34 8.58 16.65
CA GLY A 318 -21.61 9.30 15.59
C GLY A 318 -21.49 8.47 14.31
N TYR A 319 -21.19 7.19 14.45
CA TYR A 319 -21.07 6.27 13.33
C TYR A 319 -22.38 6.11 12.56
N LYS A 320 -23.49 5.87 13.27
CA LYS A 320 -24.83 5.77 12.66
C LYS A 320 -25.25 7.06 11.96
N LEU A 321 -24.96 8.21 12.58
CA LEU A 321 -25.27 9.51 11.99
C LEU A 321 -24.53 9.73 10.66
N LYS A 322 -23.27 9.29 10.59
CA LYS A 322 -22.43 9.47 9.39
C LYS A 322 -22.69 8.44 8.29
N PHE A 323 -22.88 7.17 8.65
CA PHE A 323 -22.95 6.07 7.68
C PHE A 323 -24.34 5.45 7.51
N GLY A 324 -25.35 5.94 8.23
CA GLY A 324 -26.72 5.46 8.16
C GLY A 324 -26.96 4.07 8.77
N ALA A 325 -25.90 3.43 9.29
CA ALA A 325 -25.98 2.10 9.92
C ALA A 325 -25.11 2.08 11.18
N THR A 326 -25.45 1.22 12.14
CA THR A 326 -24.62 1.00 13.32
C THR A 326 -23.33 0.23 12.97
N PRO A 327 -22.26 0.29 13.79
CA PRO A 327 -21.05 -0.52 13.59
C PRO A 327 -21.35 -2.01 13.43
N LYS A 328 -22.30 -2.55 14.22
CA LYS A 328 -22.73 -3.95 14.18
C LYS A 328 -23.42 -4.31 12.87
N GLU A 329 -24.37 -3.49 12.42
CA GLU A 329 -25.06 -3.68 11.14
C GLU A 329 -24.09 -3.64 9.97
N HIS A 330 -23.11 -2.74 10.02
CA HIS A 330 -22.08 -2.61 8.99
C HIS A 330 -21.21 -3.87 8.93
N ARG A 331 -20.71 -4.36 10.05
CA ARG A 331 -19.89 -5.59 10.12
C ARG A 331 -20.66 -6.79 9.58
N ASN A 332 -21.94 -6.94 9.97
CA ASN A 332 -22.78 -8.04 9.49
C ASN A 332 -22.96 -8.01 7.96
N ARG A 333 -23.09 -6.83 7.36
CA ARG A 333 -23.15 -6.67 5.89
C ARG A 333 -21.85 -7.09 5.23
N THR A 334 -20.71 -6.69 5.77
CA THR A 334 -19.39 -7.04 5.25
C THR A 334 -19.10 -8.54 5.39
N ASP A 335 -19.54 -9.15 6.51
CA ASP A 335 -19.43 -10.59 6.76
C ASP A 335 -20.27 -11.44 5.81
N ASN A 336 -21.45 -10.96 5.40
CA ASN A 336 -22.33 -11.66 4.46
C ASN A 336 -21.82 -11.61 3.01
N PHE A 337 -20.98 -10.63 2.66
CA PHE A 337 -20.29 -10.54 1.37
C PHE A 337 -18.96 -11.32 1.34
N ASN A 338 -18.56 -11.96 2.46
CA ASN A 338 -17.30 -12.68 2.55
C ASN A 338 -17.55 -14.17 2.31
N PRO A 339 -17.13 -14.76 1.17
CA PRO A 339 -17.40 -16.16 0.80
C PRO A 339 -16.81 -17.21 1.76
N ARG A 340 -16.17 -16.78 2.85
CA ARG A 340 -15.60 -17.67 3.87
C ARG A 340 -16.64 -18.33 4.79
N LYS A 341 -17.88 -17.82 4.89
CA LYS A 341 -18.93 -18.38 5.77
C LYS A 341 -19.82 -19.43 5.09
N GLU A 342 -19.93 -19.43 3.77
CA GLU A 342 -20.74 -20.46 3.07
C GLU A 342 -20.19 -21.87 3.23
N LYS A 343 -18.86 -22.06 3.35
CA LYS A 343 -18.28 -23.41 3.54
C LYS A 343 -18.50 -24.02 4.92
N LYS A 344 -18.76 -23.24 5.98
CA LYS A 344 -19.08 -23.79 7.30
C LYS A 344 -20.51 -24.24 7.43
N ASN A 345 -21.44 -23.62 6.72
CA ASN A 345 -22.85 -24.03 6.75
C ASN A 345 -23.12 -25.27 5.90
N PHE A 346 -22.33 -25.56 4.87
CA PHE A 346 -22.44 -26.79 4.08
C PHE A 346 -21.89 -28.03 4.81
N GLN A 347 -20.92 -27.87 5.71
CA GLN A 347 -20.38 -29.01 6.49
C GLN A 347 -21.28 -29.41 7.67
N ASN A 348 -22.08 -28.49 8.19
CA ASN A 348 -23.02 -28.77 9.29
C ASN A 348 -24.42 -29.22 8.82
N ALA A 349 -24.69 -29.23 7.51
CA ALA A 349 -25.94 -29.69 6.93
C ALA A 349 -25.85 -31.12 6.37
N THR A 350 -24.69 -31.75 6.48
CA THR A 350 -24.40 -33.14 6.02
C THR A 350 -23.87 -34.04 7.14
N SER A 351 -24.13 -33.68 8.40
CA SER A 351 -23.87 -34.54 9.57
C SER A 351 -25.17 -34.95 10.23
#